data_456404c746424ec7e6706ad66de90c40
#
_entry.id   456404c746424ec7e6706ad66de90c40
#
_cell.length_a   1.000
_cell.length_b   1.000
_cell.length_c   1.000
_cell.angle_alpha   90.00
_cell.angle_beta   90.00
_cell.angle_gamma   90.00
#
_symmetry.space_group_name_H-M   'P 1'
#
loop_
_entity.id
_entity.type
_entity.pdbx_description
1 polymer ?
#
loop_
_entity_poly.entity_id
_entity_poly.type
_entity_poly.pdbx_seq_one_letter_code
_entity_poly.pdbx_strand_id
1 'polypeptide(L)'
;HPGLEDLQHKTSHAPGHVFNRAKVKVKPTLINLGPEVDPNQCVGTYVKPRDWNALIRDPEVVLIDTRNDYEVHAGSFEGAIDPKIKRFRDLPDYVQEHLDPSTHKKVAMFCTGGIRCEKSTAWMLEQGFEEVYHLEGGILKYLEEVPASESAWKGDCYVFDERVGVDHDLNPSDSAKFCPGCGHALTIKMRCAPEYVPG
;
A
#
# COMPACT_ATOMS: atom_id res chain seq x y z
N HIS A 1 -7.47 -29.19 4.67
CA HIS A 1 -8.02 -29.67 3.41
C HIS A 1 -6.87 -30.08 2.50
N PRO A 2 -6.89 -31.27 1.84
CA PRO A 2 -5.84 -31.65 0.92
C PRO A 2 -5.57 -30.54 -0.11
N GLY A 3 -4.29 -30.19 -0.30
CA GLY A 3 -3.87 -29.10 -1.19
C GLY A 3 -3.84 -27.70 -0.56
N LEU A 4 -4.05 -27.57 0.74
CA LEU A 4 -3.91 -26.32 1.48
C LEU A 4 -2.90 -26.41 2.65
N GLU A 5 -2.12 -27.50 2.69
CA GLU A 5 -1.16 -27.76 3.77
C GLU A 5 -0.04 -26.71 3.82
N ASP A 6 0.37 -26.21 2.65
CA ASP A 6 1.44 -25.22 2.50
C ASP A 6 0.92 -23.79 2.38
N LEU A 7 -0.39 -23.56 2.63
CA LEU A 7 -0.96 -22.23 2.52
C LEU A 7 -0.40 -21.30 3.59
N GLN A 8 0.38 -20.33 3.16
CA GLN A 8 0.79 -19.24 4.03
C GLN A 8 -0.38 -18.28 4.26
N HIS A 9 -0.70 -18.04 5.53
CA HIS A 9 -1.76 -17.11 5.90
C HIS A 9 -1.23 -16.04 6.86
N LYS A 10 -1.80 -14.86 6.75
CA LYS A 10 -1.56 -13.75 7.68
C LYS A 10 -2.75 -13.64 8.62
N THR A 11 -2.48 -13.62 9.92
CA THR A 11 -3.51 -13.38 10.94
C THR A 11 -3.32 -11.96 11.49
N SER A 12 -4.41 -11.23 11.62
CA SER A 12 -4.45 -9.95 12.32
C SER A 12 -5.66 -9.92 13.27
N HIS A 13 -5.58 -9.09 14.29
CA HIS A 13 -6.62 -8.98 15.32
C HIS A 13 -7.31 -7.61 15.24
N ALA A 14 -8.59 -7.59 15.51
CA ALA A 14 -9.38 -6.37 15.64
C ALA A 14 -10.31 -6.48 16.86
N PRO A 15 -10.66 -5.36 17.52
CA PRO A 15 -11.47 -5.37 18.74
C PRO A 15 -12.93 -5.81 18.51
N GLY A 16 -13.36 -5.96 17.26
CA GLY A 16 -14.71 -6.38 16.89
C GLY A 16 -14.82 -6.83 15.44
N HIS A 17 -16.05 -7.03 14.97
CA HIS A 17 -16.29 -7.38 13.58
C HIS A 17 -15.98 -6.19 12.66
N VAL A 18 -15.00 -6.36 11.77
CA VAL A 18 -14.56 -5.34 10.80
C VAL A 18 -15.11 -5.58 9.39
N PHE A 19 -15.83 -6.67 9.17
CA PHE A 19 -16.50 -6.99 7.91
C PHE A 19 -17.96 -7.36 8.16
N ASN A 20 -18.86 -6.78 7.38
CA ASN A 20 -20.30 -7.07 7.47
C ASN A 20 -20.66 -8.49 7.03
N ARG A 21 -19.85 -9.12 6.18
CA ARG A 21 -20.11 -10.45 5.65
C ARG A 21 -18.84 -11.12 5.10
N ALA A 22 -18.77 -12.44 5.21
CA ALA A 22 -17.81 -13.24 4.47
C ALA A 22 -18.16 -13.23 2.97
N LYS A 23 -17.16 -13.03 2.11
CA LYS A 23 -17.34 -12.98 0.66
C LYS A 23 -16.19 -13.72 -0.02
N VAL A 24 -16.54 -14.74 -0.80
CA VAL A 24 -15.59 -15.48 -1.63
C VAL A 24 -15.89 -15.17 -3.09
N LYS A 25 -14.87 -14.79 -3.85
CA LYS A 25 -14.96 -14.52 -5.28
C LYS A 25 -13.81 -15.19 -6.01
N VAL A 26 -14.11 -15.89 -7.09
CA VAL A 26 -13.11 -16.33 -8.06
C VAL A 26 -12.88 -15.19 -9.05
N LYS A 27 -11.62 -14.79 -9.21
CA LYS A 27 -11.22 -13.75 -10.15
C LYS A 27 -10.03 -14.21 -10.98
N PRO A 28 -9.95 -13.83 -12.27
CA PRO A 28 -8.78 -14.18 -13.12
C PRO A 28 -7.48 -13.56 -12.58
N THR A 29 -7.54 -12.38 -11.99
CA THR A 29 -6.42 -11.74 -11.31
C THR A 29 -6.88 -11.09 -10.01
N LEU A 30 -6.08 -11.23 -8.97
CA LEU A 30 -6.38 -10.62 -7.67
C LEU A 30 -6.28 -9.10 -7.75
N ILE A 31 -5.22 -8.59 -8.40
CA ILE A 31 -4.90 -7.17 -8.53
C ILE A 31 -4.49 -6.89 -9.97
N ASN A 32 -5.09 -5.85 -10.55
CA ASN A 32 -4.82 -5.43 -11.92
C ASN A 32 -3.80 -4.29 -11.95
N LEU A 33 -2.60 -4.56 -12.51
CA LEU A 33 -1.57 -3.55 -12.78
C LEU A 33 -1.71 -2.96 -14.20
N GLY A 34 -2.43 -3.64 -15.10
CA GLY A 34 -2.45 -3.35 -16.54
C GLY A 34 -1.60 -4.37 -17.27
N PRO A 35 -0.27 -4.22 -17.33
CA PRO A 35 0.62 -5.23 -17.88
C PRO A 35 0.48 -6.58 -17.17
N GLU A 36 0.62 -7.67 -17.92
CA GLU A 36 0.63 -9.01 -17.37
C GLU A 36 2.06 -9.32 -16.90
N VAL A 37 2.20 -9.65 -15.63
CA VAL A 37 3.47 -10.02 -14.99
C VAL A 37 3.23 -11.17 -14.02
N ASP A 38 4.21 -12.05 -13.89
CA ASP A 38 4.18 -13.16 -12.95
C ASP A 38 5.20 -12.98 -11.82
N PRO A 39 4.77 -12.54 -10.63
CA PRO A 39 5.67 -12.36 -9.48
C PRO A 39 6.34 -13.66 -8.99
N ASN A 40 5.83 -14.84 -9.41
CA ASN A 40 6.48 -16.10 -9.06
C ASN A 40 7.76 -16.37 -9.89
N GLN A 41 7.90 -15.73 -11.04
CA GLN A 41 9.10 -15.85 -11.87
C GLN A 41 10.17 -14.83 -11.47
N CYS A 42 9.76 -13.61 -11.21
CA CYS A 42 10.66 -12.53 -10.81
C CYS A 42 9.90 -11.54 -9.94
N VAL A 43 10.48 -11.11 -8.85
CA VAL A 43 9.91 -10.14 -7.93
C VAL A 43 11.02 -9.32 -7.28
N GLY A 44 10.74 -8.09 -6.89
CA GLY A 44 11.68 -7.24 -6.17
C GLY A 44 12.08 -7.82 -4.81
N THR A 45 13.16 -7.30 -4.26
CA THR A 45 13.68 -7.74 -2.96
C THR A 45 12.72 -7.37 -1.83
N TYR A 46 12.29 -8.36 -1.06
CA TYR A 46 11.51 -8.16 0.16
C TYR A 46 12.37 -7.55 1.26
N VAL A 47 11.96 -6.41 1.80
CA VAL A 47 12.64 -5.74 2.91
C VAL A 47 11.75 -5.81 4.15
N LYS A 48 12.31 -6.37 5.23
CA LYS A 48 11.58 -6.49 6.49
C LYS A 48 11.29 -5.13 7.11
N PRO A 49 10.20 -4.98 7.86
CA PRO A 49 9.84 -3.71 8.52
C PRO A 49 10.98 -3.08 9.32
N ARG A 50 11.74 -3.88 10.08
CA ARG A 50 12.88 -3.41 10.88
C ARG A 50 14.03 -2.81 10.07
N ASP A 51 14.19 -3.25 8.83
CA ASP A 51 15.28 -2.82 7.93
C ASP A 51 14.81 -1.69 6.98
N TRP A 52 13.49 -1.46 6.92
CA TRP A 52 12.86 -0.53 6.00
C TRP A 52 13.30 0.92 6.18
N ASN A 53 13.37 1.39 7.44
CA ASN A 53 13.78 2.76 7.73
C ASN A 53 15.20 3.07 7.29
N ALA A 54 16.12 2.09 7.34
CA ALA A 54 17.48 2.26 6.88
C ALA A 54 17.51 2.41 5.34
N LEU A 55 16.73 1.60 4.62
CA LEU A 55 16.64 1.67 3.16
C LEU A 55 16.08 3.01 2.69
N ILE A 56 14.94 3.46 3.24
CA ILE A 56 14.26 4.66 2.75
C ILE A 56 14.96 5.97 3.12
N ARG A 57 15.95 5.93 4.03
CA ARG A 57 16.81 7.07 4.35
C ARG A 57 18.01 7.20 3.43
N ASP A 58 18.30 6.20 2.62
CA ASP A 58 19.34 6.29 1.58
C ASP A 58 18.89 7.31 0.52
N PRO A 59 19.64 8.42 0.30
CA PRO A 59 19.26 9.45 -0.66
C PRO A 59 19.27 8.97 -2.11
N GLU A 60 19.88 7.82 -2.41
CA GLU A 60 19.85 7.20 -3.73
C GLU A 60 18.56 6.41 -3.99
N VAL A 61 17.77 6.16 -2.97
CA VAL A 61 16.52 5.39 -3.07
C VAL A 61 15.35 6.29 -3.43
N VAL A 62 14.71 5.99 -4.54
CA VAL A 62 13.42 6.57 -4.91
C VAL A 62 12.31 5.78 -4.21
N LEU A 63 11.66 6.39 -3.22
CA LEU A 63 10.57 5.77 -2.47
C LEU A 63 9.21 6.12 -3.09
N ILE A 64 8.42 5.09 -3.46
CA ILE A 64 7.14 5.27 -4.16
C ILE A 64 6.01 4.61 -3.38
N ASP A 65 4.97 5.38 -3.09
CA ASP A 65 3.70 4.86 -2.58
C ASP A 65 2.86 4.34 -3.76
N THR A 66 2.67 3.03 -3.85
CA THR A 66 1.93 2.41 -4.98
C THR A 66 0.42 2.39 -4.78
N ARG A 67 -0.08 3.05 -3.74
CA ARG A 67 -1.50 3.12 -3.43
C ARG A 67 -2.21 4.18 -4.26
N ASN A 68 -3.52 4.11 -4.26
CA ASN A 68 -4.34 5.16 -4.86
C ASN A 68 -4.25 6.44 -4.01
N ASP A 69 -4.44 7.59 -4.64
CA ASP A 69 -4.32 8.90 -4.00
C ASP A 69 -5.16 9.07 -2.73
N TYR A 70 -6.38 8.55 -2.70
CA TYR A 70 -7.23 8.63 -1.51
C TYR A 70 -6.67 7.85 -0.30
N GLU A 71 -5.89 6.79 -0.54
CA GLU A 71 -5.18 6.05 0.51
C GLU A 71 -3.96 6.85 1.01
N VAL A 72 -3.22 7.47 0.09
CA VAL A 72 -2.05 8.30 0.39
C VAL A 72 -2.43 9.52 1.22
N HIS A 73 -3.59 10.13 0.95
CA HIS A 73 -4.09 11.27 1.72
C HIS A 73 -4.36 10.95 3.21
N ALA A 74 -4.58 9.70 3.57
CA ALA A 74 -4.75 9.30 4.96
C ALA A 74 -3.40 9.25 5.71
N GLY A 75 -2.33 8.90 5.03
CA GLY A 75 -0.98 8.84 5.56
C GLY A 75 -0.03 8.16 4.58
N SER A 76 1.27 8.41 4.73
CA SER A 76 2.34 7.83 3.92
C SER A 76 3.67 7.85 4.66
N PHE A 77 4.70 7.20 4.13
CA PHE A 77 6.06 7.33 4.66
C PHE A 77 6.64 8.71 4.33
N GLU A 78 7.41 9.24 5.25
CA GLU A 78 8.13 10.49 5.05
C GLU A 78 9.08 10.38 3.85
N GLY A 79 9.02 11.35 2.93
CA GLY A 79 9.82 11.36 1.71
C GLY A 79 9.26 10.50 0.55
N ALA A 80 8.15 9.80 0.75
CA ALA A 80 7.54 9.01 -0.31
C ALA A 80 6.93 9.89 -1.41
N ILE A 81 7.15 9.49 -2.64
CA ILE A 81 6.50 10.08 -3.81
C ILE A 81 5.06 9.54 -3.89
N ASP A 82 4.09 10.45 -3.95
CA ASP A 82 2.71 10.18 -4.31
C ASP A 82 2.55 10.30 -5.84
N PRO A 83 2.35 9.20 -6.56
CA PRO A 83 2.12 9.23 -8.00
C PRO A 83 0.77 9.86 -8.39
N LYS A 84 -0.10 10.16 -7.42
CA LYS A 84 -1.46 10.70 -7.59
C LYS A 84 -2.35 9.86 -8.51
N ILE A 85 -2.12 8.56 -8.52
CA ILE A 85 -2.89 7.62 -9.33
C ILE A 85 -4.27 7.38 -8.71
N LYS A 86 -5.28 7.33 -9.54
CA LYS A 86 -6.65 7.00 -9.12
C LYS A 86 -6.86 5.49 -8.96
N ARG A 87 -6.10 4.70 -9.70
CA ARG A 87 -6.17 3.24 -9.73
C ARG A 87 -4.77 2.67 -9.88
N PHE A 88 -4.49 1.57 -9.24
CA PHE A 88 -3.19 0.90 -9.29
C PHE A 88 -2.70 0.60 -10.73
N ARG A 89 -3.60 0.35 -11.67
CA ARG A 89 -3.26 0.13 -13.08
C ARG A 89 -2.71 1.38 -13.81
N ASP A 90 -2.82 2.54 -13.18
CA ASP A 90 -2.29 3.79 -13.73
C ASP A 90 -0.80 4.00 -13.32
N LEU A 91 -0.25 3.11 -12.47
CA LEU A 91 1.14 3.18 -11.99
C LEU A 91 2.19 2.98 -13.10
N PRO A 92 2.02 2.04 -14.06
CA PRO A 92 2.98 1.89 -15.16
C PRO A 92 3.17 3.15 -15.98
N ASP A 93 2.10 3.86 -16.32
CA ASP A 93 2.15 5.12 -17.07
C ASP A 93 2.94 6.17 -16.29
N TYR A 94 2.67 6.30 -14.98
CA TYR A 94 3.44 7.20 -14.12
C TYR A 94 4.94 6.88 -14.10
N VAL A 95 5.29 5.61 -13.95
CA VAL A 95 6.70 5.18 -13.93
C VAL A 95 7.38 5.48 -15.25
N GLN A 96 6.76 5.16 -16.39
CA GLN A 96 7.32 5.42 -17.72
C GLN A 96 7.53 6.91 -18.01
N GLU A 97 6.68 7.77 -17.45
CA GLU A 97 6.77 9.22 -17.62
C GLU A 97 7.84 9.88 -16.71
N HIS A 98 8.05 9.35 -15.49
CA HIS A 98 8.81 10.05 -14.45
C HIS A 98 10.09 9.34 -14.02
N LEU A 99 10.27 8.07 -14.33
CA LEU A 99 11.44 7.29 -13.90
C LEU A 99 12.21 6.73 -15.09
N ASP A 100 13.52 6.79 -14.98
CA ASP A 100 14.46 6.24 -15.95
C ASP A 100 15.37 5.21 -15.25
N PRO A 101 15.38 3.93 -15.66
CA PRO A 101 16.21 2.89 -15.05
C PRO A 101 17.71 3.18 -15.16
N SER A 102 18.14 4.03 -16.08
CA SER A 102 19.53 4.42 -16.19
C SER A 102 19.99 5.36 -15.08
N THR A 103 19.08 6.17 -14.53
CA THR A 103 19.35 7.20 -13.50
C THR A 103 18.80 6.81 -12.13
N HIS A 104 17.63 6.21 -12.08
CA HIS A 104 16.96 5.79 -10.83
C HIS A 104 17.32 4.33 -10.52
N LYS A 105 18.54 4.11 -10.01
CA LYS A 105 19.09 2.77 -9.81
C LYS A 105 18.40 1.99 -8.70
N LYS A 106 17.98 2.66 -7.63
CA LYS A 106 17.36 2.05 -6.45
C LYS A 106 15.93 2.56 -6.29
N VAL A 107 14.96 1.67 -6.36
CA VAL A 107 13.54 2.00 -6.18
C VAL A 107 12.96 1.16 -5.05
N ALA A 108 12.34 1.79 -4.08
CA ALA A 108 11.63 1.14 -2.98
C ALA A 108 10.13 1.43 -3.09
N MET A 109 9.31 0.40 -2.95
CA MET A 109 7.87 0.48 -3.12
C MET A 109 7.12 -0.10 -1.92
N PHE A 110 5.98 0.46 -1.60
CA PHE A 110 5.13 -0.05 -0.52
C PHE A 110 3.64 0.11 -0.86
N CYS A 111 2.83 -0.70 -0.21
CA CYS A 111 1.37 -0.57 -0.19
C CYS A 111 0.82 -1.10 1.13
N THR A 112 -0.49 -1.10 1.32
CA THR A 112 -1.15 -1.48 2.57
C THR A 112 -0.73 -2.86 3.10
N GLY A 113 -0.78 -3.91 2.25
CA GLY A 113 -0.50 -5.29 2.64
C GLY A 113 0.60 -6.01 1.84
N GLY A 114 1.34 -5.29 0.97
CA GLY A 114 2.45 -5.85 0.17
C GLY A 114 2.05 -6.39 -1.20
N ILE A 115 0.82 -6.84 -1.41
CA ILE A 115 0.39 -7.60 -2.60
C ILE A 115 0.51 -6.80 -3.92
N ARG A 116 0.21 -5.49 -3.90
CA ARG A 116 0.39 -4.63 -5.10
C ARG A 116 1.86 -4.54 -5.49
N CYS A 117 2.73 -4.48 -4.48
CA CYS A 117 4.17 -4.34 -4.69
C CYS A 117 4.80 -5.56 -5.35
N GLU A 118 4.32 -6.77 -5.07
CA GLU A 118 4.80 -7.97 -5.76
C GLU A 118 4.64 -7.84 -7.27
N LYS A 119 3.48 -7.36 -7.75
CA LYS A 119 3.26 -7.13 -9.18
C LYS A 119 4.04 -5.92 -9.73
N SER A 120 4.02 -4.80 -9.01
CA SER A 120 4.71 -3.59 -9.52
C SER A 120 6.21 -3.77 -9.55
N THR A 121 6.83 -4.43 -8.57
CA THR A 121 8.27 -4.67 -8.58
C THR A 121 8.69 -5.70 -9.63
N ALA A 122 7.88 -6.75 -9.86
CA ALA A 122 8.10 -7.68 -10.97
C ALA A 122 8.15 -6.93 -12.31
N TRP A 123 7.15 -6.10 -12.55
CA TRP A 123 7.08 -5.28 -13.77
C TRP A 123 8.25 -4.28 -13.87
N MET A 124 8.65 -3.63 -12.77
CA MET A 124 9.79 -2.71 -12.76
C MET A 124 11.10 -3.41 -13.20
N LEU A 125 11.34 -4.62 -12.71
CA LEU A 125 12.50 -5.42 -13.12
C LEU A 125 12.46 -5.74 -14.63
N GLU A 126 11.29 -6.05 -15.19
CA GLU A 126 11.11 -6.24 -16.64
C GLU A 126 11.36 -4.95 -17.45
N GLN A 127 11.16 -3.77 -16.84
CA GLN A 127 11.47 -2.48 -17.47
C GLN A 127 12.97 -2.10 -17.36
N GLY A 128 13.80 -2.96 -16.77
CA GLY A 128 15.25 -2.75 -16.69
C GLY A 128 15.73 -2.01 -15.44
N PHE A 129 14.87 -1.80 -14.44
CA PHE A 129 15.32 -1.34 -13.12
C PHE A 129 16.10 -2.46 -12.42
N GLU A 130 17.27 -2.13 -11.84
CA GLU A 130 18.19 -3.14 -11.30
C GLU A 130 17.94 -3.47 -9.83
N GLU A 131 17.80 -2.43 -8.99
CA GLU A 131 17.63 -2.56 -7.54
C GLU A 131 16.20 -2.14 -7.14
N VAL A 132 15.28 -3.10 -7.14
CA VAL A 132 13.88 -2.87 -6.83
C VAL A 132 13.52 -3.59 -5.53
N TYR A 133 13.04 -2.82 -4.57
CA TYR A 133 12.74 -3.26 -3.22
C TYR A 133 11.26 -3.06 -2.90
N HIS A 134 10.71 -3.87 -2.00
CA HIS A 134 9.40 -3.62 -1.44
C HIS A 134 9.26 -4.04 0.02
N LEU A 135 8.38 -3.33 0.72
CA LEU A 135 8.13 -3.58 2.13
C LEU A 135 7.38 -4.91 2.33
N GLU A 136 8.01 -5.87 2.98
CA GLU A 136 7.43 -7.18 3.30
C GLU A 136 6.20 -7.04 4.21
N GLY A 137 5.06 -7.55 3.75
CA GLY A 137 3.79 -7.46 4.47
C GLY A 137 3.16 -6.06 4.47
N GLY A 138 3.79 -5.08 3.81
CA GLY A 138 3.30 -3.73 3.63
C GLY A 138 3.24 -2.89 4.91
N ILE A 139 2.51 -1.77 4.82
CA ILE A 139 2.36 -0.80 5.91
C ILE A 139 1.83 -1.46 7.18
N LEU A 140 0.83 -2.35 7.08
CA LEU A 140 0.24 -2.96 8.26
C LEU A 140 1.25 -3.77 9.07
N LYS A 141 2.12 -4.56 8.39
CA LYS A 141 3.18 -5.31 9.08
C LYS A 141 4.25 -4.38 9.66
N TYR A 142 4.55 -3.28 8.97
CA TYR A 142 5.46 -2.25 9.48
C TYR A 142 4.93 -1.62 10.78
N LEU A 143 3.64 -1.27 10.83
CA LEU A 143 3.02 -0.71 12.03
C LEU A 143 2.91 -1.72 13.19
N GLU A 144 2.81 -3.02 12.87
CA GLU A 144 2.85 -4.10 13.88
C GLU A 144 4.23 -4.27 14.53
N GLU A 145 5.32 -4.09 13.75
CA GLU A 145 6.67 -4.47 14.16
C GLU A 145 7.57 -3.29 14.57
N VAL A 146 7.32 -2.09 14.02
CA VAL A 146 8.15 -0.90 14.26
C VAL A 146 7.50 0.00 15.31
N PRO A 147 8.18 0.28 16.44
CA PRO A 147 7.62 1.16 17.46
C PRO A 147 7.32 2.56 16.95
N ALA A 148 6.28 3.19 17.46
CA ALA A 148 5.87 4.55 17.04
C ALA A 148 6.99 5.59 17.16
N SER A 149 7.88 5.44 18.16
CA SER A 149 9.04 6.32 18.37
C SER A 149 10.11 6.25 17.29
N GLU A 150 10.14 5.13 16.53
CA GLU A 150 11.11 4.88 15.44
C GLU A 150 10.47 4.98 14.06
N SER A 151 9.15 5.15 14.02
CA SER A 151 8.36 5.07 12.80
C SER A 151 8.61 6.25 11.87
N ALA A 152 8.89 5.93 10.61
CA ALA A 152 8.91 6.89 9.51
C ALA A 152 7.52 7.10 8.88
N TRP A 153 6.50 6.36 9.33
CA TRP A 153 5.12 6.52 8.89
C TRP A 153 4.49 7.78 9.47
N LYS A 154 3.72 8.51 8.66
CA LYS A 154 2.97 9.71 9.06
C LYS A 154 1.50 9.56 8.71
N GLY A 155 0.63 9.88 9.66
CA GLY A 155 -0.83 9.76 9.50
C GLY A 155 -1.35 8.35 9.74
N ASP A 156 -2.53 8.06 9.20
CA ASP A 156 -3.22 6.78 9.37
C ASP A 156 -3.06 5.87 8.16
N CYS A 157 -3.14 4.56 8.37
CA CYS A 157 -3.15 3.61 7.28
C CYS A 157 -4.60 3.35 6.83
N TYR A 158 -4.91 3.66 5.56
CA TYR A 158 -6.18 3.30 4.96
C TYR A 158 -6.31 1.78 4.88
N VAL A 159 -7.45 1.24 5.33
CA VAL A 159 -7.80 -0.18 5.29
C VAL A 159 -9.13 -0.40 4.57
N PHE A 160 -9.30 -1.59 3.97
CA PHE A 160 -10.45 -1.93 3.13
C PHE A 160 -11.54 -2.65 3.92
N ASP A 161 -11.79 -2.23 5.17
CA ASP A 161 -12.84 -2.75 6.03
C ASP A 161 -13.61 -1.59 6.69
N GLU A 162 -14.56 -1.89 7.57
CA GLU A 162 -15.44 -0.91 8.22
C GLU A 162 -14.71 0.16 9.06
N ARG A 163 -13.42 -0.06 9.38
CA ARG A 163 -12.61 0.94 10.10
C ARG A 163 -12.21 2.13 9.22
N VAL A 164 -12.10 1.91 7.89
CA VAL A 164 -11.62 2.88 6.88
C VAL A 164 -10.15 3.27 7.08
N GLY A 165 -9.73 3.59 8.28
CA GLY A 165 -8.36 3.92 8.66
C GLY A 165 -8.00 3.37 10.02
N VAL A 166 -6.70 3.08 10.19
CA VAL A 166 -6.13 2.68 11.48
C VAL A 166 -4.93 3.57 11.80
N ASP A 167 -4.78 3.86 13.10
CA ASP A 167 -3.61 4.58 13.62
C ASP A 167 -2.35 3.69 13.66
N HIS A 168 -1.26 4.21 14.26
CA HIS A 168 -0.02 3.45 14.37
C HIS A 168 -0.14 2.18 15.22
N ASP A 169 -1.02 2.16 16.19
CA ASP A 169 -1.27 1.01 17.07
C ASP A 169 -2.34 0.07 16.48
N LEU A 170 -2.72 0.28 15.21
CA LEU A 170 -3.75 -0.45 14.45
C LEU A 170 -5.17 -0.34 15.02
N ASN A 171 -5.41 0.64 15.90
CA ASN A 171 -6.76 0.94 16.36
C ASN A 171 -7.54 1.70 15.29
N PRO A 172 -8.88 1.55 15.24
CA PRO A 172 -9.71 2.35 14.36
C PRO A 172 -9.48 3.84 14.58
N SER A 173 -9.24 4.58 13.49
CA SER A 173 -9.03 6.03 13.52
C SER A 173 -10.28 6.77 13.07
N ASP A 174 -10.52 7.94 13.68
CA ASP A 174 -11.56 8.87 13.25
C ASP A 174 -11.14 9.80 12.10
N SER A 175 -9.89 9.70 11.63
CA SER A 175 -9.35 10.58 10.59
C SER A 175 -10.02 10.41 9.24
N ALA A 176 -10.53 9.21 8.94
CA ALA A 176 -11.28 8.91 7.73
C ALA A 176 -12.58 8.15 8.08
N LYS A 177 -13.67 8.46 7.36
CA LYS A 177 -14.96 7.75 7.47
C LYS A 177 -15.56 7.59 6.09
N PHE A 178 -16.40 6.57 5.92
CA PHE A 178 -17.16 6.46 4.67
C PHE A 178 -18.19 7.57 4.55
N CYS A 179 -18.30 8.13 3.36
CA CYS A 179 -19.42 9.00 3.02
C CYS A 179 -20.73 8.19 3.07
N PRO A 180 -21.73 8.60 3.86
CA PRO A 180 -22.98 7.86 3.94
C PRO A 180 -23.75 7.82 2.60
N GLY A 181 -23.57 8.83 1.73
CA GLY A 181 -24.25 8.89 0.44
C GLY A 181 -23.58 8.03 -0.64
N CYS A 182 -22.26 8.14 -0.84
CA CYS A 182 -21.57 7.48 -1.96
C CYS A 182 -20.61 6.35 -1.55
N GLY A 183 -20.36 6.16 -0.25
CA GLY A 183 -19.45 5.14 0.27
C GLY A 183 -17.95 5.43 0.06
N HIS A 184 -17.58 6.61 -0.44
CA HIS A 184 -16.17 7.00 -0.54
C HIS A 184 -15.59 7.34 0.83
N ALA A 185 -14.32 7.03 1.01
CA ALA A 185 -13.59 7.45 2.20
C ALA A 185 -13.37 8.97 2.19
N LEU A 186 -13.73 9.61 3.28
CA LEU A 186 -13.59 11.04 3.50
C LEU A 186 -12.63 11.29 4.66
N THR A 187 -11.58 12.05 4.41
CA THR A 187 -10.70 12.56 5.48
C THR A 187 -11.42 13.65 6.30
N ILE A 188 -10.89 13.99 7.46
CA ILE A 188 -11.39 15.13 8.27
C ILE A 188 -11.44 16.40 7.41
N LYS A 189 -10.38 16.67 6.66
CA LYS A 189 -10.29 17.84 5.78
C LYS A 189 -11.43 17.88 4.76
N MET A 190 -11.73 16.74 4.12
CA MET A 190 -12.85 16.64 3.16
C MET A 190 -14.21 16.85 3.83
N ARG A 191 -14.40 16.32 5.06
CA ARG A 191 -15.65 16.49 5.82
C ARG A 191 -15.86 17.91 6.34
N CYS A 192 -14.77 18.65 6.55
CA CYS A 192 -14.81 20.05 6.97
C CYS A 192 -14.79 21.05 5.79
N ALA A 193 -14.68 20.57 4.57
CA ALA A 193 -14.71 21.45 3.39
C ALA A 193 -16.10 22.08 3.23
N PRO A 194 -16.17 23.38 2.88
CA PRO A 194 -17.46 24.09 2.73
C PRO A 194 -18.39 23.45 1.70
N GLU A 195 -17.82 22.75 0.71
CA GLU A 195 -18.56 22.08 -0.37
C GLU A 195 -19.11 20.71 0.06
N TYR A 196 -18.71 20.20 1.23
CA TYR A 196 -19.19 18.90 1.69
C TYR A 196 -20.61 18.99 2.23
N VAL A 197 -21.52 18.33 1.53
CA VAL A 197 -22.91 18.14 1.97
C VAL A 197 -23.06 16.68 2.41
N PRO A 198 -23.32 16.40 3.70
CA PRO A 198 -23.61 15.05 4.15
C PRO A 198 -24.86 14.54 3.42
N GLY A 199 -24.75 13.38 2.75
CA GLY A 199 -25.87 12.73 2.07
C GLY A 199 -26.84 12.04 3.02
#